data_59706584b5ac689089fa958e3a789d91
#
_entry.id   59706584b5ac689089fa958e3a789d91
#
_cell.length_a   1.000
_cell.length_b   1.000
_cell.length_c   1.000
_cell.angle_alpha   90.00
_cell.angle_beta   90.00
_cell.angle_gamma   90.00
#
_symmetry.space_group_name_H-M   'P 1'
#
loop_
_entity.id
_entity.type
_entity.pdbx_description
1 polymer ?
#
loop_
_entity_poly.entity_id
_entity_poly.type
_entity_poly.pdbx_seq_one_letter_code
_entity_poly.pdbx_strand_id
1 'polypeptide(L)'
;TNIIPNLLPEGVAGFTEYLKGRVALPLSGSLPDFERVLHHELVHVFTFDLIARVLERHGIHDFRPAPLWFTEGLAEYWSSEWSTFGDMILRDALFSRRLASIAQMHFIYGTFQMYTEGESICHFMADRYGEDVFEQLFQNWWRAEEFEDVFLLTTGETLAAFDEAWLYSLRKRYLPDIAQSDLPSKMASVRTGEGFN
;
A
#
# COMPACT_ATOMS: atom_id res chain seq x y z
N THR A 1 -13.37 10.52 27.80
CA THR A 1 -14.52 9.76 27.28
C THR A 1 -14.21 9.42 25.84
N ASN A 2 -13.83 8.18 25.59
CA ASN A 2 -13.51 7.70 24.25
C ASN A 2 -14.82 7.46 23.52
N ILE A 3 -15.15 8.33 22.61
CA ILE A 3 -16.18 8.06 21.62
C ILE A 3 -15.44 7.66 20.35
N ILE A 4 -15.08 6.41 20.24
CA ILE A 4 -14.78 5.80 18.95
C ILE A 4 -16.15 5.32 18.46
N PRO A 5 -16.67 5.85 17.36
CA PRO A 5 -17.87 5.28 16.77
C PRO A 5 -17.60 3.82 16.46
N ASN A 6 -18.55 2.93 16.69
CA ASN A 6 -18.52 1.49 16.36
C ASN A 6 -18.48 1.23 14.84
N LEU A 7 -17.74 2.03 14.09
CA LEU A 7 -17.68 2.03 12.63
C LEU A 7 -16.33 1.60 12.08
N LEU A 8 -15.40 1.14 12.95
CA LEU A 8 -14.16 0.56 12.46
C LEU A 8 -14.45 -0.84 11.93
N PRO A 9 -14.06 -1.16 10.70
CA PRO A 9 -14.16 -2.52 10.19
C PRO A 9 -13.42 -3.50 11.09
N GLU A 10 -13.93 -4.73 11.23
CA GLU A 10 -13.19 -5.80 11.91
C GLU A 10 -11.86 -6.00 11.20
N GLY A 11 -10.76 -6.04 11.96
CA GLY A 11 -9.41 -6.26 11.43
C GLY A 11 -8.55 -5.00 11.26
N VAL A 12 -9.05 -3.82 11.59
CA VAL A 12 -8.20 -2.61 11.64
C VAL A 12 -7.23 -2.73 12.80
N ALA A 13 -5.93 -2.81 12.47
CA ALA A 13 -4.86 -3.00 13.46
C ALA A 13 -4.56 -1.73 14.27
N GLY A 14 -4.82 -0.54 13.71
CA GLY A 14 -4.69 0.77 14.32
C GLY A 14 -5.38 1.82 13.46
N PHE A 15 -5.48 3.05 13.90
CA PHE A 15 -5.89 4.14 13.03
C PHE A 15 -5.40 5.50 13.52
N THR A 16 -5.15 6.39 12.57
CA THR A 16 -4.74 7.77 12.80
C THR A 16 -5.88 8.73 12.46
N GLU A 17 -6.36 9.50 13.47
CA GLU A 17 -7.27 10.61 13.26
C GLU A 17 -6.50 11.87 12.92
N TYR A 18 -6.27 12.09 11.63
CA TYR A 18 -5.46 13.20 11.16
C TYR A 18 -5.93 14.57 11.65
N LEU A 19 -7.25 14.88 11.62
CA LEU A 19 -7.81 16.17 12.07
C LEU A 19 -7.64 16.43 13.58
N LYS A 20 -7.48 15.38 14.39
CA LYS A 20 -7.38 15.48 15.85
C LYS A 20 -5.99 15.15 16.37
N GLY A 21 -5.06 14.76 15.51
CA GLY A 21 -3.70 14.35 15.88
C GLY A 21 -3.70 13.19 16.89
N ARG A 22 -4.63 12.24 16.75
CA ARG A 22 -4.74 11.08 17.65
C ARG A 22 -4.46 9.81 16.91
N VAL A 23 -3.68 8.94 17.55
CA VAL A 23 -3.44 7.56 17.10
C VAL A 23 -4.10 6.62 18.11
N ALA A 24 -4.84 5.63 17.62
CA ALA A 24 -5.43 4.58 18.44
C ALA A 24 -4.81 3.24 18.02
N LEU A 25 -4.25 2.53 18.99
CA LEU A 25 -3.56 1.27 18.79
C LEU A 25 -4.18 0.19 19.68
N PRO A 26 -4.44 -1.01 19.16
CA PRO A 26 -4.86 -2.13 19.98
C PRO A 26 -3.66 -2.73 20.73
N LEU A 27 -3.88 -3.18 21.95
CA LEU A 27 -2.93 -4.01 22.66
C LEU A 27 -3.21 -5.48 22.35
N SER A 28 -2.49 -6.03 21.38
CA SER A 28 -2.67 -7.42 20.92
C SER A 28 -2.04 -8.47 21.85
N GLY A 29 -1.23 -8.04 22.83
CA GLY A 29 -0.42 -8.92 23.68
C GLY A 29 0.92 -9.33 23.05
N SER A 30 1.18 -8.94 21.80
CA SER A 30 2.44 -9.13 21.08
C SER A 30 3.17 -7.79 20.97
N LEU A 31 4.33 -7.66 21.58
CA LEU A 31 5.13 -6.42 21.46
C LEU A 31 5.61 -6.15 20.02
N PRO A 32 6.13 -7.14 19.28
CA PRO A 32 6.50 -6.91 17.87
C PRO A 32 5.33 -6.44 17.00
N ASP A 33 4.14 -7.02 17.17
CA ASP A 33 2.95 -6.58 16.41
C ASP A 33 2.57 -5.15 16.78
N PHE A 34 2.63 -4.82 18.08
CA PHE A 34 2.35 -3.47 18.54
C PHE A 34 3.35 -2.45 17.98
N GLU A 35 4.64 -2.77 17.97
CA GLU A 35 5.69 -1.91 17.40
C GLU A 35 5.47 -1.70 15.89
N ARG A 36 5.16 -2.76 15.15
CA ARG A 36 4.88 -2.67 13.72
C ARG A 36 3.68 -1.76 13.44
N VAL A 37 2.57 -1.96 14.15
CA VAL A 37 1.37 -1.12 13.99
C VAL A 37 1.65 0.32 14.40
N LEU A 38 2.41 0.54 15.48
CA LEU A 38 2.81 1.88 15.90
C LEU A 38 3.63 2.60 14.82
N HIS A 39 4.62 1.92 14.22
CA HIS A 39 5.41 2.50 13.13
C HIS A 39 4.53 2.85 11.93
N HIS A 40 3.63 1.97 11.52
CA HIS A 40 2.68 2.21 10.45
C HIS A 40 1.84 3.48 10.70
N GLU A 41 1.24 3.60 11.88
CA GLU A 41 0.43 4.78 12.23
C GLU A 41 1.28 6.06 12.34
N LEU A 42 2.53 5.96 12.78
CA LEU A 42 3.43 7.11 12.81
C LEU A 42 3.78 7.60 11.41
N VAL A 43 3.91 6.73 10.42
CA VAL A 43 4.09 7.15 9.02
C VAL A 43 2.91 8.01 8.58
N HIS A 44 1.67 7.62 8.88
CA HIS A 44 0.49 8.45 8.58
C HIS A 44 0.56 9.82 9.27
N VAL A 45 0.90 9.85 10.57
CA VAL A 45 1.03 11.13 11.30
C VAL A 45 2.02 12.06 10.63
N PHE A 46 3.22 11.56 10.31
CA PHE A 46 4.27 12.38 9.71
C PHE A 46 3.96 12.81 8.28
N THR A 47 3.38 11.93 7.47
CA THR A 47 3.04 12.25 6.08
C THR A 47 1.90 13.26 6.00
N PHE A 48 0.86 13.12 6.83
CA PHE A 48 -0.23 14.08 6.88
C PHE A 48 0.22 15.45 7.37
N ASP A 49 1.04 15.49 8.43
CA ASP A 49 1.60 16.75 8.95
C ASP A 49 2.50 17.42 7.91
N LEU A 50 3.34 16.66 7.20
CA LEU A 50 4.20 17.18 6.15
C LEU A 50 3.40 17.78 5.00
N ILE A 51 2.39 17.05 4.49
CA ILE A 51 1.49 17.55 3.44
C ILE A 51 0.79 18.83 3.90
N ALA A 52 0.22 18.83 5.11
CA ALA A 52 -0.48 19.99 5.65
C ALA A 52 0.44 21.22 5.73
N ARG A 53 1.65 21.07 6.25
CA ARG A 53 2.64 22.16 6.34
C ARG A 53 3.08 22.66 4.97
N VAL A 54 3.25 21.78 3.99
CA VAL A 54 3.63 22.18 2.63
C VAL A 54 2.50 22.99 2.00
N LEU A 55 1.25 22.55 2.12
CA LEU A 55 0.07 23.27 1.62
C LEU A 55 -0.07 24.63 2.29
N GLU A 56 0.03 24.69 3.63
CA GLU A 56 -0.08 25.93 4.41
C GLU A 56 0.99 26.97 4.02
N ARG A 57 2.25 26.56 3.84
CA ARG A 57 3.34 27.43 3.38
C ARG A 57 3.05 28.09 2.04
N HIS A 58 2.21 27.47 1.21
CA HIS A 58 1.83 27.99 -0.11
C HIS A 58 0.43 28.62 -0.12
N GLY A 59 -0.15 28.87 1.08
CA GLY A 59 -1.45 29.54 1.22
C GLY A 59 -2.64 28.67 0.83
N ILE A 60 -2.45 27.34 0.80
CA ILE A 60 -3.52 26.36 0.51
C ILE A 60 -4.01 25.82 1.86
N HIS A 61 -5.27 26.10 2.19
CA HIS A 61 -5.86 25.69 3.47
C HIS A 61 -6.72 24.44 3.37
N ASP A 62 -7.07 24.04 2.15
CA ASP A 62 -7.81 22.80 1.90
C ASP A 62 -6.83 21.63 1.87
N PHE A 63 -7.01 20.70 2.82
CA PHE A 63 -6.18 19.48 2.86
C PHE A 63 -6.53 18.57 1.68
N ARG A 64 -5.51 18.14 0.97
CA ARG A 64 -5.61 17.24 -0.19
C ARG A 64 -4.93 15.93 0.16
N PRO A 65 -5.70 14.88 0.51
CA PRO A 65 -5.13 13.60 0.87
C PRO A 65 -4.50 12.91 -0.36
N ALA A 66 -3.47 12.13 -0.11
CA ALA A 66 -2.96 11.21 -1.12
C ALA A 66 -3.97 10.08 -1.37
N PRO A 67 -3.91 9.40 -2.53
CA PRO A 67 -4.69 8.19 -2.75
C PRO A 67 -4.42 7.14 -1.66
N LEU A 68 -5.47 6.41 -1.24
CA LEU A 68 -5.35 5.45 -0.13
C LEU A 68 -4.27 4.40 -0.40
N TRP A 69 -4.20 3.86 -1.63
CA TRP A 69 -3.18 2.87 -1.99
C TRP A 69 -1.74 3.38 -1.78
N PHE A 70 -1.50 4.69 -2.02
CA PHE A 70 -0.20 5.32 -1.79
C PHE A 70 0.04 5.54 -0.30
N THR A 71 -0.97 6.05 0.42
CA THR A 71 -0.89 6.33 1.86
C THR A 71 -0.60 5.06 2.65
N GLU A 72 -1.37 3.99 2.38
CA GLU A 72 -1.20 2.70 3.06
C GLU A 72 0.05 1.96 2.57
N GLY A 73 0.31 1.98 1.26
CA GLY A 73 1.50 1.37 0.69
C GLY A 73 2.80 1.97 1.22
N LEU A 74 2.84 3.28 1.41
CA LEU A 74 3.98 3.97 1.99
C LEU A 74 4.14 3.65 3.49
N ALA A 75 3.02 3.52 4.21
CA ALA A 75 3.02 3.15 5.61
C ALA A 75 3.56 1.71 5.80
N GLU A 76 3.15 0.75 4.96
CA GLU A 76 3.74 -0.60 4.95
C GLU A 76 5.22 -0.56 4.57
N TYR A 77 5.59 0.15 3.51
CA TYR A 77 6.97 0.27 3.00
C TYR A 77 7.95 0.80 4.04
N TRP A 78 7.55 1.79 4.86
CA TRP A 78 8.44 2.38 5.89
C TRP A 78 8.33 1.74 7.27
N SER A 79 7.30 0.92 7.53
CA SER A 79 7.09 0.30 8.84
C SER A 79 7.55 -1.15 8.94
N SER A 80 7.73 -1.83 7.83
CA SER A 80 8.06 -3.26 7.79
C SER A 80 9.01 -3.60 6.64
N GLU A 81 9.68 -4.74 6.74
CA GLU A 81 10.39 -5.34 5.62
C GLU A 81 9.40 -6.09 4.72
N TRP A 82 9.69 -6.14 3.42
CA TRP A 82 8.91 -6.92 2.47
C TRP A 82 8.75 -8.37 2.91
N SER A 83 7.53 -8.84 3.04
CA SER A 83 7.22 -10.16 3.58
C SER A 83 7.00 -11.23 2.51
N THR A 84 7.26 -12.50 2.86
CA THR A 84 6.89 -13.65 2.01
C THR A 84 5.37 -13.76 1.83
N PHE A 85 4.58 -13.23 2.75
CA PHE A 85 3.13 -13.15 2.62
C PHE A 85 2.72 -12.14 1.54
N GLY A 86 3.39 -10.99 1.47
CA GLY A 86 3.22 -10.02 0.39
C GLY A 86 3.54 -10.63 -0.97
N ASP A 87 4.65 -11.37 -1.07
CA ASP A 87 5.03 -12.12 -2.28
C ASP A 87 3.95 -13.12 -2.71
N MET A 88 3.35 -13.83 -1.75
CA MET A 88 2.27 -14.78 -2.01
C MET A 88 1.02 -14.07 -2.55
N ILE A 89 0.61 -12.96 -1.95
CA ILE A 89 -0.56 -12.19 -2.38
C ILE A 89 -0.36 -11.66 -3.80
N LEU A 90 0.77 -11.01 -4.10
CA LEU A 90 1.03 -10.46 -5.44
C LEU A 90 1.09 -11.56 -6.49
N ARG A 91 1.76 -12.66 -6.19
CA ARG A 91 1.85 -13.80 -7.08
C ARG A 91 0.48 -14.40 -7.38
N ASP A 92 -0.35 -14.62 -6.33
CA ASP A 92 -1.72 -15.12 -6.50
C ASP A 92 -2.60 -14.15 -7.30
N ALA A 93 -2.53 -12.84 -6.99
CA ALA A 93 -3.25 -11.81 -7.72
C ALA A 93 -2.87 -11.76 -9.20
N LEU A 94 -1.56 -11.85 -9.51
CA LEU A 94 -1.07 -11.89 -10.89
C LEU A 94 -1.59 -13.12 -11.64
N PHE A 95 -1.51 -14.31 -11.02
CA PHE A 95 -1.88 -15.57 -11.66
C PHE A 95 -3.37 -15.76 -11.83
N SER A 96 -4.16 -15.29 -10.88
CA SER A 96 -5.62 -15.29 -10.96
C SER A 96 -6.18 -14.11 -11.78
N ARG A 97 -5.30 -13.27 -12.38
CA ARG A 97 -5.68 -12.07 -13.15
C ARG A 97 -6.51 -11.07 -12.32
N ARG A 98 -6.23 -10.97 -11.03
CA ARG A 98 -6.87 -10.05 -10.09
C ARG A 98 -5.96 -8.89 -9.68
N LEU A 99 -4.73 -8.84 -10.22
CA LEU A 99 -3.83 -7.72 -9.97
C LEU A 99 -4.46 -6.44 -10.51
N ALA A 100 -4.60 -5.43 -9.64
CA ALA A 100 -5.16 -4.15 -10.02
C ALA A 100 -4.09 -3.25 -10.64
N SER A 101 -4.43 -2.49 -11.66
CA SER A 101 -3.65 -1.32 -12.04
C SER A 101 -3.86 -0.19 -11.02
N ILE A 102 -2.98 0.80 -10.99
CA ILE A 102 -3.14 1.96 -10.08
C ILE A 102 -4.51 2.62 -10.29
N ALA A 103 -4.95 2.77 -11.53
CA ALA A 103 -6.28 3.30 -11.84
C ALA A 103 -7.45 2.42 -11.33
N GLN A 104 -7.19 1.14 -11.08
CA GLN A 104 -8.18 0.17 -10.61
C GLN A 104 -8.14 -0.07 -9.09
N MET A 105 -7.23 0.56 -8.37
CA MET A 105 -7.07 0.38 -6.90
C MET A 105 -8.36 0.65 -6.12
N HIS A 106 -9.26 1.46 -6.66
CA HIS A 106 -10.56 1.72 -6.05
C HIS A 106 -11.47 0.48 -5.98
N PHE A 107 -11.28 -0.54 -6.84
CA PHE A 107 -12.04 -1.80 -6.77
C PHE A 107 -11.62 -2.71 -5.63
N ILE A 108 -10.39 -2.56 -5.14
CA ILE A 108 -9.83 -3.34 -4.03
C ILE A 108 -9.59 -2.47 -2.78
N TYR A 109 -10.31 -1.34 -2.69
CA TYR A 109 -10.17 -0.36 -1.62
C TYR A 109 -10.26 -0.98 -0.23
N GLY A 110 -9.27 -0.71 0.63
CA GLY A 110 -9.24 -1.16 2.03
C GLY A 110 -8.98 -2.66 2.21
N THR A 111 -8.64 -3.40 1.16
CA THR A 111 -8.28 -4.82 1.27
C THR A 111 -6.79 -5.03 1.51
N PHE A 112 -6.41 -6.18 2.07
CA PHE A 112 -4.99 -6.57 2.18
C PHE A 112 -4.27 -6.56 0.84
N GLN A 113 -4.96 -6.88 -0.25
CA GLN A 113 -4.39 -6.81 -1.59
C GLN A 113 -3.99 -5.37 -1.94
N MET A 114 -4.83 -4.37 -1.64
CA MET A 114 -4.50 -2.97 -1.90
C MET A 114 -3.26 -2.51 -1.11
N TYR A 115 -3.16 -2.90 0.16
CA TYR A 115 -1.98 -2.59 1.00
C TYR A 115 -0.71 -3.20 0.40
N THR A 116 -0.76 -4.48 0.05
CA THR A 116 0.38 -5.21 -0.54
C THR A 116 0.76 -4.68 -1.93
N GLU A 117 -0.21 -4.39 -2.78
CA GLU A 117 0.06 -3.78 -4.09
C GLU A 117 0.63 -2.37 -3.92
N GLY A 118 0.09 -1.58 -2.99
CA GLY A 118 0.60 -0.25 -2.65
C GLY A 118 2.04 -0.28 -2.14
N GLU A 119 2.37 -1.20 -1.23
CA GLU A 119 3.73 -1.43 -0.74
C GLU A 119 4.68 -1.79 -1.90
N SER A 120 4.26 -2.72 -2.76
CA SER A 120 5.03 -3.12 -3.95
C SER A 120 5.26 -1.96 -4.92
N ILE A 121 4.28 -1.07 -5.10
CA ILE A 121 4.41 0.14 -5.91
C ILE A 121 5.43 1.09 -5.27
N CYS A 122 5.41 1.27 -3.95
CA CYS A 122 6.40 2.10 -3.25
C CYS A 122 7.82 1.53 -3.39
N HIS A 123 8.01 0.22 -3.25
CA HIS A 123 9.30 -0.42 -3.54
C HIS A 123 9.76 -0.16 -4.98
N PHE A 124 8.87 -0.34 -5.96
CA PHE A 124 9.20 -0.10 -7.36
C PHE A 124 9.50 1.38 -7.65
N MET A 125 8.83 2.29 -6.95
CA MET A 125 9.08 3.74 -7.03
C MET A 125 10.47 4.09 -6.49
N ALA A 126 10.85 3.56 -5.32
CA ALA A 126 12.17 3.75 -4.72
C ALA A 126 13.28 3.15 -5.60
N ASP A 127 13.07 1.94 -6.14
CA ASP A 127 14.03 1.29 -7.05
C ASP A 127 14.24 2.10 -8.35
N ARG A 128 13.19 2.75 -8.85
CA ARG A 128 13.22 3.47 -10.14
C ARG A 128 13.77 4.88 -10.04
N TYR A 129 13.41 5.60 -8.98
CA TYR A 129 13.73 7.03 -8.82
C TYR A 129 14.65 7.34 -7.64
N GLY A 130 14.92 6.37 -6.78
CA GLY A 130 15.60 6.55 -5.50
C GLY A 130 14.64 6.89 -4.37
N GLU A 131 15.09 6.67 -3.13
CA GLU A 131 14.31 6.91 -1.90
C GLU A 131 13.84 8.37 -1.75
N ASP A 132 14.62 9.32 -2.25
CA ASP A 132 14.31 10.76 -2.18
C ASP A 132 13.03 11.14 -2.94
N VAL A 133 12.51 10.25 -3.80
CA VAL A 133 11.28 10.51 -4.57
C VAL A 133 10.08 10.81 -3.67
N PHE A 134 9.99 10.17 -2.52
CA PHE A 134 8.88 10.40 -1.59
C PHE A 134 8.95 11.80 -0.98
N GLU A 135 10.12 12.25 -0.56
CA GLU A 135 10.32 13.62 -0.09
C GLU A 135 9.99 14.63 -1.19
N GLN A 136 10.45 14.38 -2.42
CA GLN A 136 10.20 15.26 -3.56
C GLN A 136 8.71 15.33 -3.90
N LEU A 137 7.96 14.20 -3.82
CA LEU A 137 6.50 14.18 -3.98
C LEU A 137 5.83 15.09 -2.96
N PHE A 138 6.18 14.97 -1.68
CA PHE A 138 5.60 15.81 -0.63
C PHE A 138 5.97 17.27 -0.79
N GLN A 139 7.21 17.60 -1.15
CA GLN A 139 7.64 18.99 -1.40
C GLN A 139 6.92 19.63 -2.60
N ASN A 140 6.49 18.84 -3.58
CA ASN A 140 5.73 19.27 -4.75
C ASN A 140 4.21 19.24 -4.56
N TRP A 141 3.69 18.79 -3.41
CA TRP A 141 2.26 18.54 -3.18
C TRP A 141 1.35 19.73 -3.45
N TRP A 142 1.86 20.92 -3.23
CA TRP A 142 1.14 22.19 -3.44
C TRP A 142 0.97 22.56 -4.92
N ARG A 143 1.73 21.94 -5.83
CA ARG A 143 1.82 22.37 -7.23
C ARG A 143 0.67 21.90 -8.11
N ALA A 144 -0.07 20.89 -7.67
CA ALA A 144 -1.21 20.36 -8.38
C ALA A 144 -2.29 19.89 -7.39
N GLU A 145 -3.51 19.68 -7.89
CA GLU A 145 -4.63 19.18 -7.08
C GLU A 145 -4.68 17.66 -7.06
N GLU A 146 -4.40 17.06 -8.21
CA GLU A 146 -4.45 15.62 -8.38
C GLU A 146 -3.07 14.97 -8.17
N PHE A 147 -3.07 13.81 -7.53
CA PHE A 147 -1.84 13.04 -7.29
C PHE A 147 -1.08 12.72 -8.58
N GLU A 148 -1.79 12.40 -9.65
CA GLU A 148 -1.19 12.09 -10.96
C GLU A 148 -0.35 13.25 -11.51
N ASP A 149 -0.82 14.48 -11.32
CA ASP A 149 -0.10 15.68 -11.76
C ASP A 149 1.11 15.96 -10.85
N VAL A 150 0.97 15.77 -9.51
CA VAL A 150 2.11 15.86 -8.58
C VAL A 150 3.17 14.83 -8.95
N PHE A 151 2.75 13.60 -9.25
CA PHE A 151 3.65 12.53 -9.67
C PHE A 151 4.40 12.89 -10.96
N LEU A 152 3.67 13.35 -11.98
CA LEU A 152 4.26 13.79 -13.26
C LEU A 152 5.25 14.94 -13.07
N LEU A 153 4.91 15.95 -12.27
CA LEU A 153 5.78 17.09 -11.97
C LEU A 153 7.05 16.68 -11.22
N THR A 154 6.98 15.62 -10.43
CA THR A 154 8.09 15.16 -9.60
C THR A 154 9.02 14.22 -10.37
N THR A 155 8.46 13.25 -11.07
CA THR A 155 9.21 12.17 -11.71
C THR A 155 9.50 12.40 -13.19
N GLY A 156 8.73 13.28 -13.84
CA GLY A 156 8.78 13.48 -15.28
C GLY A 156 8.08 12.38 -16.08
N GLU A 157 7.45 11.41 -15.43
CA GLU A 157 6.74 10.29 -16.04
C GLU A 157 5.26 10.32 -15.66
N THR A 158 4.37 9.92 -16.57
CA THR A 158 2.95 9.80 -16.23
C THR A 158 2.70 8.60 -15.30
N LEU A 159 1.74 8.73 -14.39
CA LEU A 159 1.38 7.63 -13.50
C LEU A 159 0.94 6.38 -14.26
N ALA A 160 0.30 6.53 -15.44
CA ALA A 160 -0.08 5.42 -16.30
C ALA A 160 1.13 4.67 -16.89
N ALA A 161 2.17 5.39 -17.36
CA ALA A 161 3.38 4.76 -17.89
C ALA A 161 4.16 4.06 -16.77
N PHE A 162 4.20 4.66 -15.60
CA PHE A 162 4.79 4.05 -14.40
C PHE A 162 4.04 2.77 -13.99
N ASP A 163 2.70 2.79 -13.97
CA ASP A 163 1.86 1.62 -13.69
C ASP A 163 2.13 0.45 -14.65
N GLU A 164 2.20 0.74 -15.96
CA GLU A 164 2.57 -0.27 -16.97
C GLU A 164 3.95 -0.88 -16.70
N ALA A 165 4.93 -0.06 -16.32
CA ALA A 165 6.27 -0.52 -15.99
C ALA A 165 6.30 -1.37 -14.71
N TRP A 166 5.55 -0.98 -13.68
CA TRP A 166 5.38 -1.78 -12.46
C TRP A 166 4.74 -3.13 -12.75
N LEU A 167 3.60 -3.15 -13.45
CA LEU A 167 2.92 -4.39 -13.86
C LEU A 167 3.83 -5.31 -14.70
N TYR A 168 4.65 -4.72 -15.57
CA TYR A 168 5.65 -5.47 -16.33
C TYR A 168 6.72 -6.07 -15.43
N SER A 169 7.21 -5.32 -14.43
CA SER A 169 8.22 -5.80 -13.48
C SER A 169 7.72 -7.01 -12.69
N LEU A 170 6.46 -6.99 -12.23
CA LEU A 170 5.84 -8.13 -11.53
C LEU A 170 5.72 -9.36 -12.42
N ARG A 171 5.33 -9.18 -13.69
CA ARG A 171 5.29 -10.27 -14.66
C ARG A 171 6.68 -10.88 -14.88
N LYS A 172 7.70 -10.03 -15.03
CA LYS A 172 9.09 -10.48 -15.19
C LYS A 172 9.59 -11.24 -13.96
N ARG A 173 9.20 -10.83 -12.76
CA ARG A 173 9.57 -11.47 -11.49
C ARG A 173 8.92 -12.85 -11.32
N TYR A 174 7.60 -12.97 -11.53
CA TYR A 174 6.83 -14.15 -11.13
C TYR A 174 6.52 -15.14 -12.26
N LEU A 175 6.45 -14.72 -13.53
CA LEU A 175 6.15 -15.65 -14.62
C LEU A 175 7.16 -16.79 -14.82
N PRO A 176 8.48 -16.60 -14.59
CA PRO A 176 9.44 -17.71 -14.68
C PRO A 176 9.13 -18.84 -13.69
N ASP A 177 8.59 -18.53 -12.51
CA ASP A 177 8.25 -19.53 -11.48
C ASP A 177 7.14 -20.47 -11.95
N ILE A 178 6.17 -19.95 -12.72
CA ILE A 178 5.10 -20.79 -13.30
C ILE A 178 5.65 -21.72 -14.37
N ALA A 179 6.54 -21.22 -15.22
CA ALA A 179 7.09 -22.04 -16.31
C ALA A 179 7.90 -23.24 -15.78
N GLN A 180 8.35 -23.15 -14.52
CA GLN A 180 9.10 -24.20 -13.83
C GLN A 180 8.25 -25.03 -12.87
N SER A 181 6.99 -24.61 -12.61
CA SER A 181 6.08 -25.33 -11.70
C SER A 181 5.19 -26.29 -12.49
N ASP A 182 5.10 -27.52 -12.02
CA ASP A 182 4.10 -28.46 -12.52
C ASP A 182 2.70 -27.93 -12.16
N LEU A 183 1.96 -27.49 -13.16
CA LEU A 183 0.54 -27.18 -12.97
C LEU A 183 -0.19 -28.44 -12.51
N PRO A 184 -1.12 -28.35 -11.52
CA PRO A 184 -1.95 -29.48 -11.13
C PRO A 184 -2.58 -30.06 -12.40
N SER A 185 -2.20 -31.29 -12.75
CA SER A 185 -2.79 -31.94 -13.91
C SER A 185 -4.28 -32.07 -13.66
N LYS A 186 -5.10 -32.00 -14.72
CA LYS A 186 -6.55 -32.28 -14.63
C LYS A 186 -6.88 -33.67 -14.03
N MET A 187 -5.86 -34.51 -13.84
CA MET A 187 -5.93 -35.84 -13.26
C MET A 187 -5.54 -35.89 -11.77
N ALA A 188 -5.13 -34.78 -11.16
CA ALA A 188 -4.87 -34.71 -9.73
C ALA A 188 -6.23 -34.81 -8.99
N SER A 189 -6.60 -36.00 -8.53
CA SER A 189 -7.76 -36.19 -7.66
C SER A 189 -7.40 -35.68 -6.27
N VAL A 190 -8.15 -34.69 -5.78
CA VAL A 190 -8.13 -34.33 -4.36
C VAL A 190 -8.64 -35.52 -3.57
N ARG A 191 -7.77 -36.27 -2.88
CA ARG A 191 -8.21 -37.21 -1.86
C ARG A 191 -8.73 -36.39 -0.68
N THR A 192 -10.02 -36.24 -0.61
CA THR A 192 -10.69 -35.87 0.65
C THR A 192 -10.41 -36.99 1.63
N GLY A 193 -9.52 -36.77 2.60
CA GLY A 193 -9.30 -37.71 3.68
C GLY A 193 -10.59 -37.88 4.45
N GLU A 194 -11.11 -39.11 4.50
CA GLU A 194 -12.16 -39.48 5.42
C GLU A 194 -11.64 -39.25 6.85
N GLY A 195 -12.51 -38.70 7.68
CA GLY A 195 -12.16 -38.15 8.97
C GLY A 195 -11.51 -39.17 9.93
N PHE A 196 -10.72 -38.61 10.80
CA PHE A 196 -10.33 -39.26 12.05
C PHE A 196 -11.59 -39.44 12.91
N ASN A 197 -11.92 -40.72 13.18
CA ASN A 197 -12.81 -41.12 14.28
C ASN A 197 -12.06 -40.94 15.60
#